data_ab9255f3357a37fa3eb25a13754b7efe
#
_entry.id   ab9255f3357a37fa3eb25a13754b7efe
#
_cell.length_a   1.000
_cell.length_b   1.000
_cell.length_c   1.000
_cell.angle_alpha   90.00
_cell.angle_beta   90.00
_cell.angle_gamma   90.00
#
_symmetry.space_group_name_H-M   'P 1'
#
loop_
_entity.id
_entity.type
_entity.pdbx_description
1 polymer ?
#
loop_
_entity_poly.entity_id
_entity_poly.type
_entity_poly.pdbx_seq_one_letter_code
_entity_poly.pdbx_strand_id
1 'polypeptide(L)'
;MKKLLVLSLASAMSFSAIANENVINGMDFGPLAQLVGTWETMEGAGVDVAPAKIGSEQGAGSLAVSPFLEKMTFEAAADAQNASEQYLVALYYKQEVFRKSDGSKFHDQRGYFIYDAKNQMVYNSFCIPRTTCVTAEGVAGKTMTLTAPDRGIAEGSYMTGKASTTGFSMNIKIEENKLTYSQNTMLDIYGQSMSHTDSSTLIRVTK
;
A
#
# COMPACT_ATOMS: atom_id res chain seq x y z
N MET A 1 -68.87 -4.67 39.45
CA MET A 1 -67.87 -5.42 38.69
C MET A 1 -67.00 -4.43 37.97
N LYS A 2 -65.74 -4.14 38.48
CA LYS A 2 -64.79 -3.20 37.90
C LYS A 2 -63.84 -4.01 37.01
N LYS A 3 -63.80 -3.71 35.70
CA LYS A 3 -62.89 -4.33 34.75
C LYS A 3 -61.53 -3.58 34.83
N LEU A 4 -60.52 -4.29 35.23
CA LEU A 4 -59.10 -3.79 35.19
C LEU A 4 -58.58 -3.95 33.76
N LEU A 5 -58.16 -2.84 33.14
CA LEU A 5 -57.53 -2.82 31.85
C LEU A 5 -55.99 -2.88 32.12
N VAL A 6 -55.36 -3.98 31.76
CA VAL A 6 -53.88 -4.11 31.82
C VAL A 6 -53.30 -3.62 30.49
N LEU A 7 -52.61 -2.49 30.53
CA LEU A 7 -51.88 -1.95 29.40
C LEU A 7 -50.48 -2.56 29.41
N SER A 8 -50.20 -3.47 28.50
CA SER A 8 -48.81 -4.01 28.29
C SER A 8 -48.01 -3.04 27.42
N LEU A 9 -47.02 -2.41 28.03
CA LEU A 9 -46.02 -1.61 27.31
C LEU A 9 -45.00 -2.58 26.68
N ALA A 10 -45.05 -2.74 25.37
CA ALA A 10 -44.01 -3.44 24.61
C ALA A 10 -42.86 -2.43 24.31
N SER A 11 -41.74 -2.53 25.02
CA SER A 11 -40.54 -1.79 24.71
C SER A 11 -39.88 -2.40 23.48
N ALA A 12 -39.92 -1.70 22.35
CA ALA A 12 -39.10 -2.03 21.17
C ALA A 12 -37.66 -1.70 21.46
N MET A 13 -36.83 -2.70 21.70
CA MET A 13 -35.35 -2.53 21.70
C MET A 13 -34.87 -2.37 20.26
N SER A 14 -34.53 -1.15 19.89
CA SER A 14 -33.82 -0.85 18.62
C SER A 14 -32.39 -1.35 18.73
N PHE A 15 -32.09 -2.48 18.15
CA PHE A 15 -30.68 -2.88 17.91
C PHE A 15 -30.12 -2.01 16.79
N SER A 16 -29.35 -1.01 17.15
CA SER A 16 -28.48 -0.34 16.17
C SER A 16 -27.42 -1.34 15.74
N ALA A 17 -27.49 -1.84 14.52
CA ALA A 17 -26.40 -2.58 13.92
C ALA A 17 -25.19 -1.63 13.85
N ILE A 18 -24.14 -1.93 14.61
CA ILE A 18 -22.85 -1.25 14.46
C ILE A 18 -22.34 -1.64 13.08
N ALA A 19 -22.31 -0.68 12.16
CA ALA A 19 -21.71 -0.91 10.85
C ALA A 19 -20.24 -1.30 11.07
N ASN A 20 -19.82 -2.45 10.51
CA ASN A 20 -18.44 -2.85 10.58
C ASN A 20 -17.64 -1.91 9.66
N GLU A 21 -16.80 -1.06 10.23
CA GLU A 21 -15.98 -0.06 9.52
C GLU A 21 -15.04 -0.67 8.48
N ASN A 22 -14.80 -1.97 8.56
CA ASN A 22 -13.96 -2.70 7.62
C ASN A 22 -14.71 -3.20 6.38
N VAL A 23 -16.04 -3.08 6.35
CA VAL A 23 -16.87 -3.59 5.25
C VAL A 23 -17.20 -2.46 4.27
N ILE A 24 -16.80 -2.63 3.01
CA ILE A 24 -17.08 -1.71 1.91
C ILE A 24 -17.74 -2.51 0.79
N ASN A 25 -18.90 -2.07 0.31
CA ASN A 25 -19.67 -2.78 -0.72
C ASN A 25 -19.95 -4.26 -0.39
N GLY A 26 -20.11 -4.59 0.90
CA GLY A 26 -20.37 -5.96 1.36
C GLY A 26 -19.12 -6.85 1.50
N MET A 27 -17.92 -6.35 1.19
CA MET A 27 -16.64 -7.03 1.30
C MET A 27 -15.89 -6.56 2.54
N ASP A 28 -15.34 -7.49 3.34
CA ASP A 28 -14.50 -7.17 4.52
C ASP A 28 -13.05 -6.99 4.09
N PHE A 29 -12.58 -5.76 4.11
CA PHE A 29 -11.20 -5.37 3.80
C PHE A 29 -10.25 -5.43 5.01
N GLY A 30 -10.75 -5.79 6.19
CA GLY A 30 -9.93 -5.80 7.41
C GLY A 30 -9.23 -4.45 7.64
N PRO A 31 -7.94 -4.46 8.01
CA PRO A 31 -7.20 -3.22 8.27
C PRO A 31 -7.03 -2.32 7.03
N LEU A 32 -7.16 -2.87 5.81
CA LEU A 32 -7.02 -2.12 4.57
C LEU A 32 -8.18 -1.16 4.31
N ALA A 33 -9.36 -1.38 4.90
CA ALA A 33 -10.51 -0.46 4.75
C ALA A 33 -10.15 0.99 5.08
N GLN A 34 -9.24 1.19 6.02
CA GLN A 34 -8.77 2.51 6.42
C GLN A 34 -7.90 3.20 5.35
N LEU A 35 -7.40 2.49 4.34
CA LEU A 35 -6.64 3.10 3.25
C LEU A 35 -7.53 3.81 2.23
N VAL A 36 -8.78 3.42 2.07
CA VAL A 36 -9.67 3.95 1.02
C VAL A 36 -9.73 5.47 1.06
N GLY A 37 -9.49 6.10 -0.10
CA GLY A 37 -9.46 7.54 -0.30
C GLY A 37 -8.17 8.03 -0.93
N THR A 38 -7.94 9.32 -0.80
CA THR A 38 -6.76 10.01 -1.34
C THR A 38 -5.87 10.51 -0.22
N TRP A 39 -4.58 10.35 -0.41
CA TRP A 39 -3.52 10.69 0.54
C TRP A 39 -2.44 11.49 -0.17
N GLU A 40 -1.94 12.53 0.47
CA GLU A 40 -0.87 13.39 -0.05
C GLU A 40 0.24 13.54 0.97
N THR A 41 1.48 13.67 0.48
CA THR A 41 2.67 13.84 1.33
C THR A 41 2.51 14.98 2.31
N MET A 42 2.72 14.71 3.58
CA MET A 42 2.89 15.74 4.59
C MET A 42 4.14 16.55 4.28
N GLU A 43 4.11 17.86 4.51
CA GLU A 43 5.22 18.73 4.20
C GLU A 43 6.56 18.24 4.77
N GLY A 44 7.56 18.11 3.90
CA GLY A 44 8.90 17.67 4.27
C GLY A 44 9.09 16.16 4.49
N ALA A 45 8.05 15.33 4.30
CA ALA A 45 8.09 13.93 4.71
C ALA A 45 8.50 12.92 3.64
N GLY A 46 8.54 13.30 2.34
CA GLY A 46 8.91 12.39 1.25
C GLY A 46 10.42 12.43 0.98
N VAL A 47 11.10 11.30 1.11
CA VAL A 47 12.55 11.16 0.86
C VAL A 47 12.85 9.89 0.09
N ASP A 48 13.55 10.05 -1.03
CA ASP A 48 14.11 9.00 -1.89
C ASP A 48 15.63 8.97 -1.69
N VAL A 49 16.19 7.79 -1.42
CA VAL A 49 17.61 7.53 -1.34
C VAL A 49 17.96 6.45 -2.35
N ALA A 50 18.37 6.86 -3.52
CA ALA A 50 18.60 6.00 -4.69
C ALA A 50 20.07 5.92 -5.09
N PRO A 51 20.46 4.91 -5.89
CA PRO A 51 21.74 4.90 -6.58
C PRO A 51 21.86 6.09 -7.55
N ALA A 52 22.91 6.88 -7.40
CA ALA A 52 23.21 7.99 -8.31
C ALA A 52 23.48 7.48 -9.73
N LYS A 53 23.04 8.24 -10.73
CA LYS A 53 23.16 7.87 -12.15
C LYS A 53 24.59 8.05 -12.66
N ILE A 54 24.90 7.34 -13.75
CA ILE A 54 26.10 7.61 -14.54
C ILE A 54 26.07 9.07 -15.02
N GLY A 55 27.16 9.80 -14.83
CA GLY A 55 27.28 11.20 -15.22
C GLY A 55 26.71 12.21 -14.21
N SER A 56 26.24 11.76 -13.05
CA SER A 56 25.90 12.66 -11.94
C SER A 56 27.17 13.13 -11.21
N GLU A 57 27.08 14.26 -10.50
CA GLU A 57 28.19 14.79 -9.69
C GLU A 57 28.62 13.81 -8.57
N GLN A 58 27.67 13.03 -8.03
CA GLN A 58 27.94 12.05 -6.99
C GLN A 58 28.67 10.80 -7.51
N GLY A 59 28.67 10.58 -8.82
CA GLY A 59 29.20 9.37 -9.45
C GLY A 59 28.23 8.17 -9.38
N ALA A 60 28.31 7.30 -10.40
CA ALA A 60 27.43 6.15 -10.52
C ALA A 60 27.50 5.24 -9.28
N GLY A 61 26.32 4.91 -8.72
CA GLY A 61 26.20 4.02 -7.59
C GLY A 61 26.49 4.65 -6.20
N SER A 62 26.86 5.93 -6.14
CA SER A 62 26.85 6.67 -4.87
C SER A 62 25.42 6.93 -4.41
N LEU A 63 25.20 7.31 -3.16
CA LEU A 63 23.88 7.65 -2.66
C LEU A 63 23.44 9.04 -3.16
N ALA A 64 22.28 9.10 -3.80
CA ALA A 64 21.59 10.32 -4.16
C ALA A 64 20.33 10.47 -3.31
N VAL A 65 20.21 11.59 -2.59
CA VAL A 65 19.06 11.89 -1.73
C VAL A 65 18.19 12.93 -2.43
N SER A 66 16.90 12.61 -2.59
CA SER A 66 15.96 13.48 -3.29
C SER A 66 14.66 13.63 -2.51
N PRO A 67 14.26 14.83 -2.08
CA PRO A 67 12.94 15.04 -1.51
C PRO A 67 11.88 14.96 -2.62
N PHE A 68 10.72 14.37 -2.28
CA PHE A 68 9.61 14.23 -3.21
C PHE A 68 8.26 14.61 -2.58
N LEU A 69 7.29 14.80 -3.45
CA LEU A 69 5.87 14.86 -3.11
C LEU A 69 5.18 13.67 -3.77
N GLU A 70 4.17 13.12 -3.15
CA GLU A 70 3.40 12.04 -3.74
C GLU A 70 1.91 12.16 -3.46
N LYS A 71 1.15 11.49 -4.31
CA LYS A 71 -0.27 11.26 -4.16
C LYS A 71 -0.55 9.77 -4.28
N MET A 72 -1.18 9.21 -3.26
CA MET A 72 -1.72 7.85 -3.28
C MET A 72 -3.24 7.90 -3.31
N THR A 73 -3.85 7.02 -4.11
CA THR A 73 -5.31 6.85 -4.14
C THR A 73 -5.60 5.36 -4.01
N PHE A 74 -6.54 5.02 -3.13
CA PHE A 74 -6.99 3.66 -2.89
C PHE A 74 -8.50 3.58 -3.11
N GLU A 75 -8.93 2.60 -3.91
CA GLU A 75 -10.33 2.38 -4.28
C GLU A 75 -10.67 0.91 -4.09
N ALA A 76 -11.89 0.62 -3.57
CA ALA A 76 -12.35 -0.76 -3.50
C ALA A 76 -12.45 -1.36 -4.90
N ALA A 77 -11.78 -2.48 -5.12
CA ALA A 77 -11.82 -3.25 -6.35
C ALA A 77 -12.70 -4.50 -6.20
N ALA A 78 -12.58 -5.44 -7.11
CA ALA A 78 -13.30 -6.71 -7.04
C ALA A 78 -12.67 -7.67 -6.04
N ASP A 79 -13.44 -8.66 -5.64
CA ASP A 79 -12.97 -9.87 -4.96
C ASP A 79 -12.44 -10.91 -5.94
N ALA A 80 -11.73 -11.90 -5.41
CA ALA A 80 -11.23 -13.03 -6.17
C ALA A 80 -11.24 -14.31 -5.34
N GLN A 81 -11.34 -15.46 -6.01
CA GLN A 81 -11.23 -16.76 -5.38
C GLN A 81 -10.17 -17.62 -6.07
N ASN A 82 -9.16 -18.03 -5.32
CA ASN A 82 -8.10 -18.91 -5.81
C ASN A 82 -8.37 -20.36 -5.41
N ALA A 83 -8.27 -21.28 -6.37
CA ALA A 83 -8.40 -22.72 -6.19
C ALA A 83 -9.65 -23.15 -5.40
N SER A 84 -10.74 -22.36 -5.43
CA SER A 84 -11.99 -22.57 -4.68
C SER A 84 -11.86 -22.52 -3.15
N GLU A 85 -10.71 -22.11 -2.62
CA GLU A 85 -10.42 -22.13 -1.17
C GLU A 85 -10.03 -20.78 -0.60
N GLN A 86 -9.21 -19.98 -1.31
CA GLN A 86 -8.73 -18.70 -0.85
C GLN A 86 -9.62 -17.58 -1.40
N TYR A 87 -10.37 -16.93 -0.53
CA TYR A 87 -11.15 -15.74 -0.87
C TYR A 87 -10.38 -14.47 -0.51
N LEU A 88 -10.24 -13.59 -1.48
CA LEU A 88 -9.47 -12.36 -1.40
C LEU A 88 -10.34 -11.15 -1.72
N VAL A 89 -10.09 -10.04 -1.05
CA VAL A 89 -10.63 -8.72 -1.42
C VAL A 89 -9.48 -7.77 -1.72
N ALA A 90 -9.65 -6.88 -2.70
CA ALA A 90 -8.58 -6.04 -3.18
C ALA A 90 -8.95 -4.55 -3.19
N LEU A 91 -8.03 -3.72 -2.74
CA LEU A 91 -8.00 -2.29 -3.05
C LEU A 91 -7.10 -2.09 -4.27
N TYR A 92 -7.63 -1.52 -5.35
CA TYR A 92 -6.79 -0.92 -6.38
C TYR A 92 -6.09 0.31 -5.82
N TYR A 93 -4.80 0.47 -6.09
CA TYR A 93 -4.12 1.70 -5.73
C TYR A 93 -3.22 2.23 -6.83
N LYS A 94 -3.01 3.53 -6.78
CA LYS A 94 -2.01 4.23 -7.56
C LYS A 94 -1.18 5.12 -6.65
N GLN A 95 0.12 5.16 -6.94
CA GLN A 95 1.07 6.08 -6.33
C GLN A 95 1.73 6.88 -7.45
N GLU A 96 1.65 8.20 -7.34
CA GLU A 96 2.25 9.15 -8.28
C GLU A 96 3.24 10.02 -7.51
N VAL A 97 4.52 10.00 -7.91
CA VAL A 97 5.59 10.68 -7.20
C VAL A 97 6.19 11.78 -8.07
N PHE A 98 6.35 12.95 -7.47
CA PHE A 98 6.77 14.17 -8.15
C PHE A 98 8.02 14.74 -7.50
N ARG A 99 8.95 15.24 -8.29
CA ARG A 99 10.12 15.97 -7.79
C ARG A 99 9.67 17.25 -7.09
N LYS A 100 10.16 17.49 -5.90
CA LYS A 100 9.87 18.73 -5.18
C LYS A 100 10.51 19.95 -5.86
N SER A 101 11.59 19.75 -6.62
CA SER A 101 12.34 20.83 -7.27
C SER A 101 11.61 21.49 -8.45
N ASP A 102 10.88 20.72 -9.25
CA ASP A 102 10.28 21.18 -10.51
C ASP A 102 8.87 20.64 -10.78
N GLY A 103 8.32 19.84 -9.86
CA GLY A 103 6.99 19.24 -10.01
C GLY A 103 6.88 18.15 -11.07
N SER A 104 7.98 17.73 -11.70
CA SER A 104 7.93 16.66 -12.71
C SER A 104 7.64 15.30 -12.07
N LYS A 105 6.73 14.52 -12.70
CA LYS A 105 6.49 13.14 -12.29
C LYS A 105 7.70 12.29 -12.67
N PHE A 106 8.25 11.54 -11.71
CA PHE A 106 9.39 10.66 -11.96
C PHE A 106 9.18 9.21 -11.55
N HIS A 107 8.10 8.93 -10.77
CA HIS A 107 7.71 7.56 -10.43
C HIS A 107 6.19 7.40 -10.55
N ASP A 108 5.77 6.24 -10.99
CA ASP A 108 4.38 5.84 -11.14
C ASP A 108 4.26 4.36 -10.79
N GLN A 109 3.39 4.04 -9.84
CA GLN A 109 3.17 2.68 -9.36
C GLN A 109 1.69 2.37 -9.36
N ARG A 110 1.32 1.20 -9.88
CA ARG A 110 -0.07 0.76 -10.02
C ARG A 110 -0.19 -0.67 -9.53
N GLY A 111 -1.23 -0.96 -8.76
CA GLY A 111 -1.43 -2.31 -8.29
C GLY A 111 -2.56 -2.47 -7.30
N TYR A 112 -2.42 -3.47 -6.45
CA TYR A 112 -3.43 -3.86 -5.48
C TYR A 112 -2.82 -4.07 -4.10
N PHE A 113 -3.52 -3.59 -3.07
CA PHE A 113 -3.41 -4.14 -1.72
C PHE A 113 -4.54 -5.14 -1.54
N ILE A 114 -4.21 -6.37 -1.18
CA ILE A 114 -5.12 -7.50 -1.17
C ILE A 114 -5.18 -8.06 0.25
N TYR A 115 -6.37 -8.33 0.76
CA TYR A 115 -6.57 -8.91 2.08
C TYR A 115 -7.14 -10.32 1.99
N ASP A 116 -6.51 -11.24 2.72
CA ASP A 116 -6.94 -12.60 2.97
C ASP A 116 -7.41 -12.71 4.42
N ALA A 117 -8.71 -12.61 4.63
CA ALA A 117 -9.29 -12.64 5.97
C ALA A 117 -9.09 -13.99 6.67
N LYS A 118 -9.11 -15.11 5.92
CA LYS A 118 -8.96 -16.47 6.46
C LYS A 118 -7.56 -16.69 7.03
N ASN A 119 -6.54 -16.23 6.30
CA ASN A 119 -5.14 -16.43 6.68
C ASN A 119 -4.55 -15.21 7.40
N GLN A 120 -5.31 -14.13 7.58
CA GLN A 120 -4.87 -12.87 8.17
C GLN A 120 -3.60 -12.32 7.49
N MET A 121 -3.61 -12.34 6.15
CA MET A 121 -2.48 -11.89 5.33
C MET A 121 -2.86 -10.68 4.49
N VAL A 122 -1.87 -9.84 4.22
CA VAL A 122 -1.93 -8.76 3.23
C VAL A 122 -0.87 -8.99 2.18
N TYR A 123 -1.26 -8.79 0.93
CA TYR A 123 -0.37 -8.79 -0.22
C TYR A 123 -0.37 -7.40 -0.86
N ASN A 124 0.81 -6.89 -1.21
CA ASN A 124 0.96 -5.71 -2.06
C ASN A 124 1.54 -6.16 -3.40
N SER A 125 0.70 -6.17 -4.44
CA SER A 125 1.09 -6.57 -5.79
C SER A 125 1.00 -5.37 -6.72
N PHE A 126 2.14 -4.95 -7.29
CA PHE A 126 2.22 -3.76 -8.12
C PHE A 126 3.25 -3.87 -9.23
N CYS A 127 3.09 -3.00 -10.23
CA CYS A 127 4.06 -2.81 -11.31
C CYS A 127 4.44 -1.34 -11.45
N ILE A 128 5.66 -1.11 -11.97
CA ILE A 128 6.19 0.20 -12.33
C ILE A 128 6.60 0.23 -13.80
N PRO A 129 6.66 1.41 -14.45
CA PRO A 129 6.98 1.52 -15.89
C PRO A 129 8.36 1.00 -16.31
N ARG A 130 9.23 0.67 -15.35
CA ARG A 130 10.56 0.09 -15.60
C ARG A 130 10.53 -1.40 -15.97
N THR A 131 9.38 -1.95 -16.34
CA THR A 131 9.18 -3.39 -16.59
C THR A 131 9.44 -4.27 -15.36
N THR A 132 9.18 -3.74 -14.16
CA THR A 132 9.31 -4.47 -12.90
C THR A 132 7.97 -4.57 -12.20
N CYS A 133 7.60 -5.77 -11.78
CA CYS A 133 6.46 -6.04 -10.93
C CYS A 133 6.91 -6.74 -9.64
N VAL A 134 6.26 -6.40 -8.53
CA VAL A 134 6.56 -6.95 -7.20
C VAL A 134 5.27 -7.45 -6.57
N THR A 135 5.32 -8.61 -5.93
CA THR A 135 4.34 -9.06 -4.95
C THR A 135 5.05 -9.26 -3.62
N ALA A 136 4.68 -8.48 -2.62
CA ALA A 136 5.18 -8.59 -1.26
C ALA A 136 4.03 -8.98 -0.32
N GLU A 137 4.30 -9.76 0.72
CA GLU A 137 3.29 -10.30 1.62
C GLU A 137 3.71 -10.20 3.08
N GLY A 138 2.72 -10.16 3.98
CA GLY A 138 2.94 -10.12 5.42
C GLY A 138 1.65 -10.24 6.22
N VAL A 139 1.79 -10.36 7.54
CA VAL A 139 0.64 -10.48 8.44
C VAL A 139 -0.14 -9.18 8.49
N ALA A 140 -1.47 -9.30 8.39
CA ALA A 140 -2.39 -8.17 8.40
C ALA A 140 -2.40 -7.43 9.74
N GLY A 141 -2.46 -6.10 9.69
CA GLY A 141 -2.54 -5.24 10.87
C GLY A 141 -2.51 -3.77 10.50
N LYS A 142 -2.64 -2.89 11.48
CA LYS A 142 -2.44 -1.45 11.29
C LYS A 142 -0.96 -1.08 11.08
N THR A 143 -0.06 -1.92 11.54
CA THR A 143 1.37 -1.85 11.27
C THR A 143 1.77 -3.19 10.67
N MET A 144 2.38 -3.17 9.49
CA MET A 144 2.71 -4.36 8.73
C MET A 144 4.13 -4.25 8.16
N THR A 145 4.80 -5.38 8.07
CA THR A 145 6.00 -5.55 7.24
C THR A 145 5.65 -6.51 6.12
N LEU A 146 5.76 -6.05 4.89
CA LEU A 146 5.52 -6.85 3.68
C LEU A 146 6.86 -7.11 3.01
N THR A 147 7.13 -8.36 2.65
CA THR A 147 8.40 -8.78 2.04
C THR A 147 8.11 -9.61 0.79
N ALA A 148 8.84 -9.36 -0.28
CA ALA A 148 8.72 -10.18 -1.48
C ALA A 148 9.28 -11.59 -1.21
N PRO A 149 8.46 -12.64 -1.39
CA PRO A 149 8.93 -14.02 -1.30
C PRO A 149 9.78 -14.39 -2.52
N ASP A 150 10.37 -15.59 -2.49
CA ASP A 150 10.95 -16.18 -3.68
C ASP A 150 9.96 -16.13 -4.84
N ARG A 151 10.35 -15.65 -6.02
CA ARG A 151 9.49 -15.41 -7.18
C ARG A 151 8.46 -14.28 -7.02
N GLY A 152 8.55 -13.47 -5.96
CA GLY A 152 7.73 -12.27 -5.78
C GLY A 152 8.12 -11.09 -6.66
N ILE A 153 9.21 -11.20 -7.45
CA ILE A 153 9.72 -10.14 -8.33
C ILE A 153 9.76 -10.67 -9.76
N ALA A 154 9.21 -9.90 -10.70
CA ALA A 154 9.25 -10.17 -12.12
C ALA A 154 9.77 -8.96 -12.89
N GLU A 155 10.77 -9.16 -13.76
CA GLU A 155 11.42 -8.09 -14.50
C GLU A 155 11.60 -8.43 -15.98
N GLY A 156 11.63 -7.39 -16.81
CA GLY A 156 12.06 -7.51 -18.19
C GLY A 156 13.56 -7.83 -18.29
N SER A 157 13.97 -8.52 -19.35
CA SER A 157 15.35 -9.01 -19.52
C SER A 157 16.43 -7.93 -19.43
N TYR A 158 16.13 -6.70 -19.85
CA TYR A 158 17.07 -5.57 -19.72
C TYR A 158 17.31 -5.22 -18.25
N MET A 159 16.26 -5.11 -17.44
CA MET A 159 16.37 -4.83 -16.00
C MET A 159 17.13 -5.94 -15.30
N THR A 160 16.77 -7.20 -15.51
CA THR A 160 17.49 -8.36 -14.97
C THR A 160 19.00 -8.34 -15.28
N GLY A 161 19.40 -7.86 -16.48
CA GLY A 161 20.81 -7.85 -16.90
C GLY A 161 21.58 -6.59 -16.50
N LYS A 162 20.93 -5.49 -16.09
CA LYS A 162 21.57 -4.17 -15.91
C LYS A 162 21.30 -3.47 -14.60
N ALA A 163 20.17 -3.77 -13.96
CA ALA A 163 19.73 -3.13 -12.72
C ALA A 163 18.71 -4.04 -12.00
N SER A 164 19.09 -5.30 -11.77
CA SER A 164 18.18 -6.33 -11.26
C SER A 164 17.68 -5.99 -9.86
N THR A 165 16.37 -6.16 -9.65
CA THR A 165 15.77 -6.10 -8.33
C THR A 165 15.91 -7.46 -7.65
N THR A 166 16.70 -7.52 -6.59
CA THR A 166 17.02 -8.77 -5.88
C THR A 166 16.24 -8.96 -4.58
N GLY A 167 15.54 -7.92 -4.12
CA GLY A 167 14.71 -7.98 -2.93
C GLY A 167 13.83 -6.74 -2.79
N PHE A 168 12.71 -6.91 -2.09
CA PHE A 168 11.81 -5.82 -1.73
C PHE A 168 11.22 -6.04 -0.35
N SER A 169 11.15 -4.98 0.45
CA SER A 169 10.39 -4.96 1.69
C SER A 169 9.75 -3.59 1.91
N MET A 170 8.60 -3.58 2.57
CA MET A 170 7.87 -2.37 2.92
C MET A 170 7.36 -2.47 4.34
N ASN A 171 7.64 -1.46 5.16
CA ASN A 171 6.98 -1.23 6.43
C ASN A 171 5.89 -0.19 6.22
N ILE A 172 4.68 -0.46 6.67
CA ILE A 172 3.54 0.43 6.53
C ILE A 172 2.79 0.54 7.86
N LYS A 173 2.40 1.76 8.22
CA LYS A 173 1.56 2.05 9.39
C LYS A 173 0.36 2.86 8.97
N ILE A 174 -0.83 2.35 9.26
CA ILE A 174 -2.12 2.93 8.92
C ILE A 174 -2.74 3.52 10.20
N GLU A 175 -2.98 4.81 10.22
CA GLU A 175 -3.70 5.54 11.25
C GLU A 175 -4.89 6.26 10.60
N GLU A 176 -5.85 6.72 11.36
CA GLU A 176 -7.11 7.29 10.83
C GLU A 176 -6.90 8.33 9.72
N ASN A 177 -5.99 9.29 9.95
CA ASN A 177 -5.71 10.40 9.03
C ASN A 177 -4.23 10.48 8.61
N LYS A 178 -3.44 9.45 8.91
CA LYS A 178 -2.01 9.42 8.61
C LYS A 178 -1.59 8.04 8.15
N LEU A 179 -0.87 7.99 7.04
CA LEU A 179 -0.25 6.82 6.46
C LEU A 179 1.25 7.03 6.45
N THR A 180 2.02 6.15 7.07
CA THR A 180 3.48 6.22 7.05
C THR A 180 4.02 4.94 6.44
N TYR A 181 4.99 5.06 5.55
CA TYR A 181 5.69 3.90 5.02
C TYR A 181 7.19 4.15 4.87
N SER A 182 7.93 3.06 4.86
CA SER A 182 9.29 2.99 4.32
C SER A 182 9.41 1.72 3.50
N GLN A 183 9.97 1.81 2.32
CA GLN A 183 10.24 0.65 1.47
C GLN A 183 11.72 0.58 1.15
N ASN A 184 12.21 -0.61 0.96
CA ASN A 184 13.59 -0.89 0.55
C ASN A 184 13.56 -1.85 -0.64
N THR A 185 14.18 -1.41 -1.73
CA THR A 185 14.39 -2.19 -2.94
C THR A 185 15.89 -2.50 -3.06
N MET A 186 16.25 -3.76 -2.96
CA MET A 186 17.62 -4.20 -3.20
C MET A 186 17.87 -4.32 -4.70
N LEU A 187 18.93 -3.69 -5.17
CA LEU A 187 19.28 -3.61 -6.59
C LEU A 187 20.70 -4.11 -6.80
N ASP A 188 20.92 -4.93 -7.82
CA ASP A 188 22.24 -5.18 -8.38
C ASP A 188 22.44 -4.26 -9.59
N ILE A 189 23.15 -3.17 -9.39
CA ILE A 189 23.34 -2.10 -10.38
C ILE A 189 24.78 -1.58 -10.33
N TYR A 190 25.33 -1.22 -11.49
CA TYR A 190 26.71 -0.70 -11.61
C TYR A 190 27.78 -1.63 -11.03
N GLY A 191 27.52 -2.95 -11.06
CA GLY A 191 28.45 -3.97 -10.54
C GLY A 191 28.48 -4.12 -9.03
N GLN A 192 27.51 -3.60 -8.31
CA GLN A 192 27.40 -3.71 -6.85
C GLN A 192 25.93 -3.86 -6.41
N SER A 193 25.72 -4.46 -5.24
CA SER A 193 24.41 -4.50 -4.59
C SER A 193 24.18 -3.22 -3.81
N MET A 194 23.03 -2.60 -4.03
CA MET A 194 22.65 -1.33 -3.42
C MET A 194 21.23 -1.37 -2.86
N SER A 195 21.03 -0.66 -1.77
CA SER A 195 19.70 -0.40 -1.19
C SER A 195 19.15 0.91 -1.75
N HIS A 196 18.00 0.84 -2.39
CA HIS A 196 17.17 1.99 -2.75
C HIS A 196 16.04 2.10 -1.75
N THR A 197 15.99 3.18 -1.01
CA THR A 197 15.02 3.37 0.08
C THR A 197 14.15 4.59 -0.17
N ASP A 198 12.83 4.39 -0.09
CA ASP A 198 11.84 5.45 -0.12
C ASP A 198 11.10 5.48 1.21
N SER A 199 10.82 6.67 1.73
CA SER A 199 10.00 6.84 2.91
C SER A 199 9.13 8.08 2.82
N SER A 200 7.93 7.98 3.35
CA SER A 200 7.02 9.12 3.41
C SER A 200 6.01 8.99 4.54
N THR A 201 5.47 10.13 4.92
CA THR A 201 4.27 10.26 5.75
C THR A 201 3.24 11.06 4.94
N LEU A 202 2.06 10.49 4.78
CA LEU A 202 0.96 11.10 4.05
C LEU A 202 -0.19 11.41 5.01
N ILE A 203 -0.93 12.45 4.68
CA ILE A 203 -2.18 12.82 5.33
C ILE A 203 -3.35 12.54 4.39
N ARG A 204 -4.46 12.16 4.96
CA ARG A 204 -5.71 11.95 4.22
C ARG A 204 -6.29 13.28 3.75
N VAL A 205 -6.57 13.39 2.44
CA VAL A 205 -7.24 14.56 1.85
C VAL A 205 -8.68 14.27 1.45
N THR A 206 -9.00 13.00 1.10
CA THR A 206 -10.37 12.54 0.85
C THR A 206 -10.54 11.08 1.28
N LYS A 207 -11.77 10.74 1.65
CA LYS A 207 -12.16 9.37 2.00
C LYS A 207 -13.23 8.87 1.05
#